data_cdf4d9962493fd5aab67bebb7612e919
#
_entry.id   cdf4d9962493fd5aab67bebb7612e919
#
_cell.length_a   1.000
_cell.length_b   1.000
_cell.length_c   1.000
_cell.angle_alpha   90.00
_cell.angle_beta   90.00
_cell.angle_gamma   90.00
#
_symmetry.space_group_name_H-M   'P 1'
#
loop_
_entity.id
_entity.type
_entity.pdbx_description
1 polymer ?
#
loop_
_entity_poly.entity_id
_entity_poly.type
_entity_poly.pdbx_seq_one_letter_code
_entity_poly.pdbx_strand_id
1 'polypeptide(L)'
;MGRLIAKILAWLAILLGLALLIQPTAAQWWTSTRNAKTAAQFAARAEAQPTAPAAEETTAEPPEPERAYPELYAAMQDYNAEIYAGGQSGLTDPFAYEEAPLDLAAYGYDDDVLAVLWIPRLNLELPVYLGASRENMAKGAALLGQTSMPLGGENTNTVIAAHRGYYGAEMLRNVQQIQVGDKIQLTTPWDTLIYRVAELKIIDPADISSVLIQPGRDLLTLSTCHPYTQNYQRYLVIAERDPDAAVTDKDTDLQESEATWDASPRQVTMETDGTTSIAEVEPQSITPLPQEGSTESEGGAVSNLMIWLENNALWAGFLFIAACVGVLAIWQKHREE
;
A
#
# COMPACT_ATOMS: atom_id res chain seq x y z
N MET A 1 31.60 -24.85 -36.93
CA MET A 1 31.56 -24.46 -35.51
C MET A 1 30.91 -23.08 -35.34
N GLY A 2 31.34 -22.03 -36.05
CA GLY A 2 30.78 -20.66 -35.88
C GLY A 2 29.27 -20.50 -36.10
N ARG A 3 28.65 -21.22 -37.06
CA ARG A 3 27.20 -21.16 -37.33
C ARG A 3 26.34 -21.75 -36.17
N LEU A 4 26.86 -22.76 -35.52
CA LEU A 4 26.18 -23.38 -34.38
C LEU A 4 26.21 -22.44 -33.17
N ILE A 5 27.40 -21.85 -32.89
CA ILE A 5 27.58 -20.88 -31.79
C ILE A 5 26.68 -19.67 -32.01
N ALA A 6 26.59 -19.09 -33.21
CA ALA A 6 25.72 -17.96 -33.52
C ALA A 6 24.23 -18.29 -33.31
N LYS A 7 23.77 -19.48 -33.71
CA LYS A 7 22.40 -19.91 -33.46
C LYS A 7 22.10 -20.07 -31.97
N ILE A 8 23.04 -20.63 -31.19
CA ILE A 8 22.92 -20.76 -29.73
C ILE A 8 22.83 -19.40 -29.10
N LEU A 9 23.71 -18.46 -29.46
CA LEU A 9 23.69 -17.09 -28.93
C LEU A 9 22.36 -16.36 -29.25
N ALA A 10 21.84 -16.54 -30.48
CA ALA A 10 20.55 -15.97 -30.87
C ALA A 10 19.40 -16.53 -30.00
N TRP A 11 19.34 -17.83 -29.80
CA TRP A 11 18.32 -18.43 -28.95
C TRP A 11 18.45 -18.00 -27.48
N LEU A 12 19.68 -17.90 -26.96
CA LEU A 12 19.93 -17.37 -25.62
C LEU A 12 19.47 -15.91 -25.49
N ALA A 13 19.71 -15.08 -26.49
CA ALA A 13 19.24 -13.69 -26.48
C ALA A 13 17.72 -13.59 -26.53
N ILE A 14 17.05 -14.42 -27.32
CA ILE A 14 15.58 -14.48 -27.38
C ILE A 14 15.00 -14.95 -26.03
N LEU A 15 15.59 -15.98 -25.44
CA LEU A 15 15.15 -16.47 -24.12
C LEU A 15 15.36 -15.42 -23.03
N LEU A 16 16.48 -14.70 -23.04
CA LEU A 16 16.74 -13.61 -22.13
C LEU A 16 15.73 -12.46 -22.29
N GLY A 17 15.47 -12.05 -23.55
CA GLY A 17 14.45 -11.04 -23.85
C GLY A 17 13.04 -11.45 -23.36
N LEU A 18 12.66 -12.71 -23.56
CA LEU A 18 11.39 -13.25 -23.08
C LEU A 18 11.34 -13.30 -21.54
N ALA A 19 12.43 -13.68 -20.90
CA ALA A 19 12.53 -13.67 -19.44
C ALA A 19 12.37 -12.25 -18.86
N LEU A 20 12.98 -11.25 -19.50
CA LEU A 20 12.84 -9.83 -19.11
C LEU A 20 11.40 -9.31 -19.30
N LEU A 21 10.68 -9.81 -20.30
CA LEU A 21 9.26 -9.46 -20.52
C LEU A 21 8.32 -10.08 -19.48
N ILE A 22 8.63 -11.30 -19.05
CA ILE A 22 7.77 -12.06 -18.11
C ILE A 22 8.08 -11.68 -16.63
N GLN A 23 9.30 -11.24 -16.35
CA GLN A 23 9.77 -10.96 -15.01
C GLN A 23 8.86 -10.04 -14.19
N PRO A 24 8.35 -8.89 -14.70
CA PRO A 24 7.49 -7.99 -13.91
C PRO A 24 6.18 -8.66 -13.50
N THR A 25 5.52 -9.35 -14.44
CA THR A 25 4.25 -10.05 -14.16
C THR A 25 4.43 -11.23 -13.21
N ALA A 26 5.53 -11.97 -13.35
CA ALA A 26 5.87 -13.07 -12.46
C ALA A 26 6.17 -12.56 -11.02
N ALA A 27 6.88 -11.45 -10.89
CA ALA A 27 7.16 -10.83 -9.60
C ALA A 27 5.89 -10.32 -8.91
N GLN A 28 4.99 -9.66 -9.65
CA GLN A 28 3.69 -9.21 -9.14
C GLN A 28 2.83 -10.40 -8.69
N TRP A 29 2.72 -11.43 -9.52
CA TRP A 29 1.97 -12.65 -9.17
C TRP A 29 2.54 -13.32 -7.91
N TRP A 30 3.86 -13.41 -7.80
CA TRP A 30 4.51 -13.97 -6.61
C TRP A 30 4.21 -13.16 -5.35
N THR A 31 4.31 -11.84 -5.43
CA THR A 31 4.07 -10.96 -4.29
C THR A 31 2.60 -10.95 -3.87
N SER A 32 1.65 -10.91 -4.82
CA SER A 32 0.21 -10.98 -4.53
C SER A 32 -0.16 -12.31 -3.87
N THR A 33 0.38 -13.44 -4.38
CA THR A 33 0.18 -14.76 -3.79
C THR A 33 0.75 -14.85 -2.37
N ARG A 34 1.92 -14.25 -2.13
CA ARG A 34 2.53 -14.20 -0.80
C ARG A 34 1.67 -13.37 0.16
N ASN A 35 1.21 -12.19 -0.25
CA ASN A 35 0.37 -11.32 0.57
C ASN A 35 -0.96 -12.00 0.90
N ALA A 36 -1.63 -12.62 -0.08
CA ALA A 36 -2.85 -13.38 0.12
C ALA A 36 -2.64 -14.56 1.10
N LYS A 37 -1.50 -15.25 1.01
CA LYS A 37 -1.16 -16.31 1.97
C LYS A 37 -0.95 -15.76 3.38
N THR A 38 -0.25 -14.64 3.53
CA THR A 38 -0.04 -13.98 4.82
C THR A 38 -1.37 -13.53 5.43
N ALA A 39 -2.24 -12.92 4.63
CA ALA A 39 -3.57 -12.51 5.06
C ALA A 39 -4.46 -13.69 5.46
N ALA A 40 -4.43 -14.80 4.69
CA ALA A 40 -5.17 -16.01 5.04
C ALA A 40 -4.66 -16.65 6.34
N GLN A 41 -3.35 -16.64 6.59
CA GLN A 41 -2.77 -17.10 7.85
C GLN A 41 -3.18 -16.21 9.02
N PHE A 42 -3.22 -14.90 8.82
CA PHE A 42 -3.71 -13.94 9.81
C PHE A 42 -5.18 -14.20 10.15
N ALA A 43 -6.06 -14.31 9.14
CA ALA A 43 -7.48 -14.60 9.33
C ALA A 43 -7.71 -15.93 10.08
N ALA A 44 -6.99 -16.99 9.68
CA ALA A 44 -7.08 -18.30 10.35
C ALA A 44 -6.64 -18.25 11.83
N ARG A 45 -5.69 -17.38 12.18
CA ARG A 45 -5.28 -17.20 13.59
C ARG A 45 -6.33 -16.40 14.36
N ALA A 46 -6.92 -15.35 13.77
CA ALA A 46 -7.99 -14.59 14.36
C ALA A 46 -9.22 -15.47 14.65
N GLU A 47 -9.57 -16.39 13.74
CA GLU A 47 -10.65 -17.36 13.91
C GLU A 47 -10.33 -18.47 14.94
N ALA A 48 -9.06 -18.87 15.04
CA ALA A 48 -8.63 -19.94 15.96
C ALA A 48 -8.53 -19.49 17.42
N GLN A 49 -8.62 -18.18 17.69
CA GLN A 49 -8.64 -17.69 19.06
C GLN A 49 -9.98 -18.04 19.70
N PRO A 50 -10.00 -18.53 20.97
CA PRO A 50 -11.21 -19.01 21.59
C PRO A 50 -12.18 -17.84 21.75
N THR A 51 -13.20 -17.80 20.90
CA THR A 51 -14.47 -17.17 21.24
C THR A 51 -14.98 -17.94 22.44
N ALA A 52 -15.23 -17.28 23.56
CA ALA A 52 -15.72 -17.92 24.77
C ALA A 52 -16.87 -18.89 24.43
N PRO A 53 -16.90 -20.10 25.03
CA PRO A 53 -17.97 -21.05 24.79
C PRO A 53 -19.29 -20.38 25.11
N ALA A 54 -20.29 -20.56 24.23
CA ALA A 54 -21.65 -20.10 24.47
C ALA A 54 -22.08 -20.54 25.87
N ALA A 55 -22.29 -19.59 26.76
CA ALA A 55 -22.64 -19.85 28.14
C ALA A 55 -23.94 -20.62 28.19
N GLU A 56 -23.94 -21.73 28.90
CA GLU A 56 -25.17 -22.36 29.42
C GLU A 56 -25.98 -21.28 30.16
N GLU A 57 -27.30 -21.28 29.91
CA GLU A 57 -28.26 -20.33 30.46
C GLU A 57 -28.14 -20.20 32.01
N THR A 58 -27.36 -19.24 32.46
CA THR A 58 -27.39 -18.78 33.86
C THR A 58 -27.78 -17.31 33.85
N THR A 59 -28.75 -16.94 34.62
CA THR A 59 -29.38 -15.62 34.77
C THR A 59 -28.46 -14.55 35.38
N ALA A 60 -27.24 -14.48 34.93
CA ALA A 60 -26.30 -13.37 35.14
C ALA A 60 -25.98 -12.77 33.76
N GLU A 61 -25.82 -11.45 33.70
CA GLU A 61 -25.37 -10.72 32.51
C GLU A 61 -24.22 -11.50 31.86
N PRO A 62 -24.34 -11.92 30.58
CA PRO A 62 -23.31 -12.75 29.95
C PRO A 62 -21.97 -12.03 30.08
N PRO A 63 -20.90 -12.70 30.53
CA PRO A 63 -19.57 -12.09 30.53
C PRO A 63 -19.26 -11.63 29.12
N GLU A 64 -18.78 -10.39 29.00
CA GLU A 64 -18.27 -9.92 27.69
C GLU A 64 -17.28 -10.97 27.14
N PRO A 65 -17.38 -11.32 25.85
CA PRO A 65 -16.47 -12.29 25.26
C PRO A 65 -15.03 -11.85 25.53
N GLU A 66 -14.23 -12.75 26.09
CA GLU A 66 -12.84 -12.45 26.44
C GLU A 66 -12.10 -12.06 25.15
N ARG A 67 -11.71 -10.81 25.08
CA ARG A 67 -11.04 -10.24 23.89
C ARG A 67 -9.66 -10.86 23.71
N ALA A 68 -9.30 -11.18 22.48
CA ALA A 68 -7.95 -11.63 22.17
C ALA A 68 -6.91 -10.57 22.58
N TYR A 69 -5.80 -11.01 23.17
CA TYR A 69 -4.71 -10.11 23.60
C TYR A 69 -5.20 -8.88 24.40
N PRO A 70 -5.89 -9.06 25.54
CA PRO A 70 -6.56 -7.96 26.23
C PRO A 70 -5.57 -6.88 26.71
N GLU A 71 -4.35 -7.28 27.12
CA GLU A 71 -3.31 -6.35 27.56
C GLU A 71 -2.78 -5.50 26.40
N LEU A 72 -2.59 -6.09 25.21
CA LEU A 72 -2.20 -5.36 24.02
C LEU A 72 -3.28 -4.36 23.59
N TYR A 73 -4.55 -4.80 23.63
CA TYR A 73 -5.67 -3.94 23.28
C TYR A 73 -5.75 -2.73 24.21
N ALA A 74 -5.61 -2.94 25.52
CA ALA A 74 -5.58 -1.86 26.52
C ALA A 74 -4.39 -0.91 26.28
N ALA A 75 -3.19 -1.44 26.05
CA ALA A 75 -2.02 -0.62 25.76
C ALA A 75 -2.20 0.23 24.49
N MET A 76 -2.86 -0.30 23.47
CA MET A 76 -3.18 0.46 22.24
C MET A 76 -4.25 1.53 22.48
N GLN A 77 -5.24 1.27 23.35
CA GLN A 77 -6.22 2.30 23.74
C GLN A 77 -5.53 3.43 24.50
N ASP A 78 -4.69 3.10 25.48
CA ASP A 78 -3.92 4.09 26.24
C ASP A 78 -3.02 4.93 25.33
N TYR A 79 -2.34 4.28 24.37
CA TYR A 79 -1.54 4.95 23.36
C TYR A 79 -2.39 5.93 22.52
N ASN A 80 -3.57 5.53 22.04
CA ASN A 80 -4.46 6.41 21.27
C ASN A 80 -4.90 7.62 22.09
N ALA A 81 -5.22 7.43 23.37
CA ALA A 81 -5.59 8.51 24.27
C ALA A 81 -4.42 9.48 24.50
N GLU A 82 -3.21 8.94 24.70
CA GLU A 82 -1.99 9.73 24.91
C GLU A 82 -1.65 10.60 23.70
N ILE A 83 -1.61 10.03 22.48
CA ILE A 83 -1.29 10.80 21.27
C ILE A 83 -2.34 11.85 20.95
N TYR A 84 -3.62 11.57 21.20
CA TYR A 84 -4.69 12.55 21.05
C TYR A 84 -4.51 13.71 22.03
N ALA A 85 -4.28 13.43 23.32
CA ALA A 85 -4.05 14.45 24.32
C ALA A 85 -2.75 15.26 24.08
N GLY A 86 -1.70 14.61 23.57
CA GLY A 86 -0.40 15.21 23.25
C GLY A 86 -0.34 15.95 21.93
N GLY A 87 -1.38 15.91 21.09
CA GLY A 87 -1.47 16.61 19.82
C GLY A 87 -0.50 16.09 18.75
N GLN A 88 -0.08 14.81 18.83
CA GLN A 88 0.74 14.11 17.83
C GLN A 88 2.06 14.84 17.49
N SER A 89 2.71 15.42 18.50
CA SER A 89 3.90 16.29 18.34
C SER A 89 5.13 15.59 17.73
N GLY A 90 5.15 14.27 17.66
CA GLY A 90 6.23 13.47 17.07
C GLY A 90 5.95 12.98 15.66
N LEU A 91 4.86 13.39 15.03
CA LEU A 91 4.47 12.91 13.70
C LEU A 91 5.45 13.41 12.62
N THR A 92 5.91 12.50 11.78
CA THR A 92 6.85 12.76 10.67
C THR A 92 6.36 12.14 9.37
N ASP A 93 7.04 12.43 8.24
CA ASP A 93 6.77 11.76 6.96
C ASP A 93 7.06 10.23 7.09
N PRO A 94 6.12 9.35 6.71
CA PRO A 94 6.29 7.89 6.83
C PRO A 94 7.54 7.35 6.11
N PHE A 95 7.99 8.02 5.08
CA PHE A 95 9.19 7.61 4.35
C PHE A 95 10.50 8.12 4.96
N ALA A 96 10.43 8.78 6.14
CA ALA A 96 11.58 9.01 7.00
C ALA A 96 12.03 7.74 7.77
N TYR A 97 11.23 6.68 7.71
CA TYR A 97 11.40 5.39 8.37
C TYR A 97 11.47 5.47 9.90
N GLU A 98 10.39 5.08 10.51
CA GLU A 98 10.20 5.09 11.97
C GLU A 98 10.24 3.67 12.52
N GLU A 99 10.63 3.56 13.80
CA GLU A 99 10.48 2.33 14.57
C GLU A 99 9.05 2.15 15.09
N ALA A 100 8.71 0.91 15.47
CA ALA A 100 7.42 0.60 16.05
C ALA A 100 7.26 1.32 17.40
N PRO A 101 6.10 1.96 17.66
CA PRO A 101 5.87 2.66 18.93
C PRO A 101 5.59 1.72 20.11
N LEU A 102 5.24 0.45 19.85
CA LEU A 102 4.99 -0.59 20.85
C LEU A 102 5.75 -1.87 20.47
N ASP A 103 6.23 -2.58 21.47
CA ASP A 103 6.75 -3.93 21.33
C ASP A 103 5.60 -4.95 21.48
N LEU A 104 5.10 -5.47 20.36
CA LEU A 104 3.98 -6.41 20.35
C LEU A 104 4.27 -7.70 21.11
N ALA A 105 5.52 -8.18 21.05
CA ALA A 105 5.92 -9.42 21.73
C ALA A 105 5.87 -9.28 23.25
N ALA A 106 6.06 -8.08 23.80
CA ALA A 106 5.92 -7.81 25.23
C ALA A 106 4.51 -8.07 25.75
N TYR A 107 3.50 -8.08 24.87
CA TYR A 107 2.11 -8.35 25.17
C TYR A 107 1.64 -9.74 24.70
N GLY A 108 2.59 -10.65 24.39
CA GLY A 108 2.28 -12.00 23.94
C GLY A 108 1.75 -12.09 22.50
N TYR A 109 1.96 -11.04 21.69
CA TYR A 109 1.60 -11.02 20.29
C TYR A 109 2.85 -11.32 19.44
N ASP A 110 3.01 -12.59 19.06
CA ASP A 110 4.21 -13.08 18.36
C ASP A 110 4.14 -12.97 16.83
N ASP A 111 3.11 -12.28 16.27
CA ASP A 111 2.99 -12.06 14.83
C ASP A 111 3.58 -10.68 14.45
N ASP A 112 4.28 -10.64 13.32
CA ASP A 112 4.74 -9.38 12.74
C ASP A 112 3.58 -8.57 12.12
N VAL A 113 2.50 -9.23 11.69
CA VAL A 113 1.35 -8.62 11.01
C VAL A 113 0.31 -8.20 12.04
N LEU A 114 0.07 -6.90 12.15
CA LEU A 114 -0.92 -6.33 13.07
C LEU A 114 -2.33 -6.28 12.49
N ALA A 115 -2.44 -6.07 11.18
CA ALA A 115 -3.73 -5.99 10.49
C ALA A 115 -3.57 -6.42 9.02
N VAL A 116 -4.71 -6.60 8.35
CA VAL A 116 -4.79 -6.82 6.90
C VAL A 116 -5.66 -5.74 6.29
N LEU A 117 -5.10 -5.01 5.34
CA LEU A 117 -5.77 -3.98 4.55
C LEU A 117 -6.31 -4.60 3.27
N TRP A 118 -7.62 -4.48 3.01
CA TRP A 118 -8.27 -4.87 1.77
C TRP A 118 -8.89 -3.66 1.07
N ILE A 119 -8.51 -3.45 -0.19
CA ILE A 119 -9.01 -2.37 -1.04
C ILE A 119 -9.66 -2.97 -2.27
N PRO A 120 -11.00 -3.20 -2.27
CA PRO A 120 -11.73 -3.83 -3.38
C PRO A 120 -11.48 -3.18 -4.73
N ARG A 121 -11.51 -1.86 -4.81
CA ARG A 121 -11.27 -1.09 -6.04
C ARG A 121 -9.98 -1.47 -6.75
N LEU A 122 -8.95 -1.80 -6.00
CA LEU A 122 -7.66 -2.19 -6.54
C LEU A 122 -7.46 -3.70 -6.61
N ASN A 123 -8.43 -4.50 -6.11
CA ASN A 123 -8.25 -5.92 -5.85
C ASN A 123 -6.93 -6.19 -5.08
N LEU A 124 -6.68 -5.35 -4.07
CA LEU A 124 -5.40 -5.30 -3.37
C LEU A 124 -5.56 -5.68 -1.90
N GLU A 125 -4.82 -6.68 -1.49
CA GLU A 125 -4.69 -7.09 -0.10
C GLU A 125 -3.25 -6.93 0.36
N LEU A 126 -3.05 -6.20 1.46
CA LEU A 126 -1.73 -5.94 2.04
C LEU A 126 -1.69 -6.29 3.52
N PRO A 127 -0.69 -7.03 3.98
CA PRO A 127 -0.39 -7.12 5.40
C PRO A 127 0.10 -5.77 5.91
N VAL A 128 -0.35 -5.39 7.11
CA VAL A 128 0.01 -4.14 7.79
C VAL A 128 0.87 -4.46 8.99
N TYR A 129 2.06 -3.90 9.01
CA TYR A 129 3.06 -4.04 10.07
C TYR A 129 3.07 -2.82 10.98
N LEU A 130 3.41 -2.99 12.25
CA LEU A 130 3.53 -1.87 13.17
C LEU A 130 4.88 -1.16 13.00
N GLY A 131 4.85 0.15 12.76
CA GLY A 131 6.02 1.00 12.51
C GLY A 131 6.48 0.99 11.06
N ALA A 132 6.68 2.18 10.51
CA ALA A 132 7.09 2.39 9.12
C ALA A 132 8.62 2.21 8.92
N SER A 133 9.18 1.12 9.43
CA SER A 133 10.59 0.77 9.21
C SER A 133 10.83 0.39 7.74
N ARG A 134 12.09 0.51 7.30
CA ARG A 134 12.48 0.09 5.93
C ARG A 134 12.13 -1.37 5.66
N GLU A 135 12.27 -2.23 6.67
CA GLU A 135 11.97 -3.65 6.56
C GLU A 135 10.47 -3.89 6.39
N ASN A 136 9.62 -3.27 7.24
CA ASN A 136 8.17 -3.41 7.18
C ASN A 136 7.61 -2.86 5.86
N MET A 137 8.06 -1.68 5.45
CA MET A 137 7.67 -1.07 4.18
C MET A 137 8.06 -1.91 2.96
N ALA A 138 9.14 -2.69 3.04
CA ALA A 138 9.53 -3.61 1.96
C ALA A 138 8.65 -4.87 1.91
N LYS A 139 8.05 -5.29 3.03
CA LYS A 139 7.18 -6.47 3.12
C LYS A 139 5.74 -6.18 2.72
N GLY A 140 5.22 -4.97 3.03
CA GLY A 140 3.81 -4.61 2.82
C GLY A 140 3.52 -3.17 3.17
N ALA A 141 2.36 -2.93 3.76
CA ALA A 141 1.98 -1.64 4.33
C ALA A 141 2.47 -1.54 5.79
N ALA A 142 2.64 -0.33 6.28
CA ALA A 142 3.06 -0.08 7.65
C ALA A 142 2.20 0.99 8.32
N LEU A 143 1.85 0.76 9.57
CA LEU A 143 1.18 1.73 10.43
C LEU A 143 2.23 2.73 10.93
N LEU A 144 1.92 4.03 10.80
CA LEU A 144 2.81 5.08 11.28
C LEU A 144 2.78 5.20 12.80
N GLY A 145 3.95 5.43 13.38
CA GLY A 145 4.07 5.95 14.74
C GLY A 145 3.41 7.34 14.88
N GLN A 146 3.05 7.73 16.09
CA GLN A 146 2.34 8.99 16.38
C GLN A 146 0.99 9.13 15.65
N THR A 147 0.43 8.03 15.13
CA THR A 147 -0.94 7.94 14.62
C THR A 147 -1.72 6.88 15.36
N SER A 148 -3.04 6.85 15.23
CA SER A 148 -3.87 5.95 16.04
C SER A 148 -3.63 4.48 15.70
N MET A 149 -3.57 3.64 16.73
CA MET A 149 -3.65 2.20 16.60
C MET A 149 -4.97 1.79 15.97
N PRO A 150 -5.02 0.68 15.23
CA PRO A 150 -6.15 0.31 14.37
C PRO A 150 -7.31 -0.32 15.16
N LEU A 151 -7.80 0.39 16.17
CA LEU A 151 -8.91 -0.04 17.03
C LEU A 151 -10.24 0.62 16.61
N GLY A 152 -10.20 1.63 15.74
CA GLY A 152 -11.34 2.49 15.45
C GLY A 152 -11.73 3.38 16.64
N GLY A 153 -12.83 4.10 16.49
CA GLY A 153 -13.40 4.95 17.54
C GLY A 153 -13.21 6.44 17.29
N GLU A 154 -14.01 7.25 17.95
CA GLU A 154 -13.93 8.70 17.82
C GLU A 154 -12.55 9.24 18.23
N ASN A 155 -12.14 10.33 17.62
CA ASN A 155 -10.85 10.97 17.83
C ASN A 155 -9.66 10.07 17.46
N THR A 156 -9.80 9.31 16.37
CA THR A 156 -8.72 8.49 15.82
C THR A 156 -8.45 8.82 14.36
N ASN A 157 -7.18 8.67 13.95
CA ASN A 157 -6.77 8.62 12.56
C ASN A 157 -5.65 7.58 12.45
N THR A 158 -5.98 6.41 11.96
CA THR A 158 -5.02 5.34 11.69
C THR A 158 -4.35 5.61 10.37
N VAL A 159 -3.05 5.93 10.35
CA VAL A 159 -2.33 6.24 9.11
C VAL A 159 -1.49 5.04 8.67
N ILE A 160 -1.79 4.53 7.50
CA ILE A 160 -1.11 3.38 6.90
C ILE A 160 -0.36 3.85 5.65
N ALA A 161 0.96 3.64 5.64
CA ALA A 161 1.82 3.95 4.51
C ALA A 161 2.20 2.70 3.73
N ALA A 162 2.31 2.82 2.41
CA ALA A 162 2.88 1.79 1.56
C ALA A 162 3.55 2.43 0.34
N HIS A 163 4.55 1.74 -0.21
CA HIS A 163 5.21 2.19 -1.43
C HIS A 163 4.23 2.28 -2.61
N ARG A 164 4.48 3.21 -3.52
CA ARG A 164 3.75 3.31 -4.78
C ARG A 164 4.38 2.39 -5.85
N GLY A 165 4.42 1.07 -5.54
CA GLY A 165 5.18 0.04 -6.26
C GLY A 165 6.58 -0.16 -5.67
N TYR A 166 7.00 -1.41 -5.49
CA TYR A 166 8.28 -1.75 -4.90
C TYR A 166 8.75 -3.12 -5.37
N TYR A 167 9.87 -3.17 -6.11
CA TYR A 167 10.52 -4.40 -6.58
C TYR A 167 9.55 -5.50 -7.09
N GLY A 168 8.64 -5.14 -8.01
CA GLY A 168 7.63 -6.06 -8.54
C GLY A 168 6.37 -6.20 -7.68
N ALA A 169 6.33 -5.63 -6.47
CA ALA A 169 5.11 -5.54 -5.69
C ALA A 169 4.27 -4.33 -6.13
N GLU A 170 2.99 -4.55 -6.37
CA GLU A 170 2.07 -3.50 -6.80
C GLU A 170 1.86 -2.46 -5.70
N MET A 171 1.63 -2.92 -4.47
CA MET A 171 1.33 -2.06 -3.31
C MET A 171 0.30 -0.97 -3.69
N LEU A 172 0.55 0.31 -3.34
CA LEU A 172 -0.34 1.42 -3.70
C LEU A 172 -0.01 2.06 -5.06
N ARG A 173 0.53 1.31 -6.03
CA ARG A 173 0.86 1.81 -7.39
C ARG A 173 -0.34 2.50 -8.04
N ASN A 174 -1.49 1.87 -7.97
CA ASN A 174 -2.72 2.27 -8.66
C ASN A 174 -3.67 3.08 -7.76
N VAL A 175 -3.16 3.70 -6.69
CA VAL A 175 -3.95 4.47 -5.70
C VAL A 175 -4.88 5.52 -6.35
N GLN A 176 -4.50 6.10 -7.49
CA GLN A 176 -5.32 7.08 -8.22
C GLN A 176 -6.63 6.49 -8.80
N GLN A 177 -6.80 5.17 -8.81
CA GLN A 177 -8.07 4.54 -9.21
C GLN A 177 -9.11 4.56 -8.09
N ILE A 178 -8.69 4.80 -6.85
CA ILE A 178 -9.60 4.92 -5.71
C ILE A 178 -10.46 6.16 -5.88
N GLN A 179 -11.75 6.04 -5.55
CA GLN A 179 -12.74 7.10 -5.66
C GLN A 179 -13.39 7.39 -4.31
N VAL A 180 -13.92 8.60 -4.15
CA VAL A 180 -14.76 8.93 -2.98
C VAL A 180 -15.99 8.02 -2.97
N GLY A 181 -16.28 7.43 -1.80
CA GLY A 181 -17.31 6.43 -1.60
C GLY A 181 -16.83 4.98 -1.68
N ASP A 182 -15.61 4.73 -2.18
CA ASP A 182 -15.05 3.37 -2.20
C ASP A 182 -14.88 2.80 -0.79
N LYS A 183 -15.12 1.49 -0.68
CA LYS A 183 -14.97 0.73 0.55
C LYS A 183 -13.51 0.36 0.75
N ILE A 184 -13.05 0.46 2.00
CA ILE A 184 -11.77 -0.06 2.47
C ILE A 184 -12.03 -0.86 3.74
N GLN A 185 -11.43 -2.05 3.86
CA GLN A 185 -11.55 -2.88 5.05
C GLN A 185 -10.18 -2.99 5.72
N LEU A 186 -10.19 -2.91 7.04
CA LEU A 186 -9.02 -3.13 7.88
C LEU A 186 -9.35 -4.21 8.91
N THR A 187 -8.86 -5.44 8.69
CA THR A 187 -9.06 -6.56 9.60
C THR A 187 -7.93 -6.61 10.61
N THR A 188 -8.28 -6.54 11.87
CA THR A 188 -7.38 -6.63 13.03
C THR A 188 -7.61 -7.95 13.77
N PRO A 189 -6.84 -8.30 14.82
CA PRO A 189 -7.12 -9.47 15.66
C PRO A 189 -8.47 -9.40 16.40
N TRP A 190 -9.06 -8.22 16.48
CA TRP A 190 -10.26 -7.98 17.30
C TRP A 190 -11.52 -7.73 16.48
N ASP A 191 -11.37 -7.10 15.29
CA ASP A 191 -12.52 -6.68 14.49
C ASP A 191 -12.12 -6.45 13.01
N THR A 192 -13.11 -6.40 12.14
CA THR A 192 -12.99 -5.91 10.77
C THR A 192 -13.66 -4.54 10.67
N LEU A 193 -12.83 -3.53 10.56
CA LEU A 193 -13.23 -2.13 10.49
C LEU A 193 -13.51 -1.75 9.03
N ILE A 194 -14.72 -1.26 8.75
CA ILE A 194 -15.11 -0.81 7.42
C ILE A 194 -15.04 0.72 7.36
N TYR A 195 -14.37 1.22 6.33
CA TYR A 195 -14.25 2.65 6.07
C TYR A 195 -14.73 2.97 4.64
N ARG A 196 -15.23 4.19 4.44
CA ARG A 196 -15.53 4.73 3.12
C ARG A 196 -14.67 5.94 2.82
N VAL A 197 -14.10 5.96 1.61
CA VAL A 197 -13.27 7.06 1.15
C VAL A 197 -14.08 8.35 1.15
N ALA A 198 -13.65 9.31 1.95
CA ALA A 198 -14.28 10.62 2.10
C ALA A 198 -13.55 11.70 1.29
N GLU A 199 -12.22 11.60 1.20
CA GLU A 199 -11.41 12.64 0.58
C GLU A 199 -10.13 12.06 -0.04
N LEU A 200 -9.68 12.67 -1.16
CA LEU A 200 -8.42 12.38 -1.83
C LEU A 200 -7.60 13.67 -1.88
N LYS A 201 -6.35 13.62 -1.38
CA LYS A 201 -5.45 14.78 -1.31
C LYS A 201 -4.08 14.49 -1.88
N ILE A 202 -3.44 15.52 -2.42
CA ILE A 202 -2.00 15.53 -2.71
C ILE A 202 -1.38 16.61 -1.84
N ILE A 203 -0.38 16.24 -1.04
CA ILE A 203 0.26 17.12 -0.07
C ILE A 203 1.78 17.14 -0.26
N ASP A 204 2.42 18.17 0.29
CA ASP A 204 3.87 18.18 0.53
C ASP A 204 4.23 17.17 1.63
N PRO A 205 5.37 16.46 1.56
CA PRO A 205 5.81 15.56 2.63
C PRO A 205 5.94 16.22 4.01
N ALA A 206 6.19 17.51 4.06
CA ALA A 206 6.27 18.27 5.30
C ALA A 206 4.90 18.70 5.87
N ASP A 207 3.82 18.57 5.09
CA ASP A 207 2.46 18.88 5.54
C ASP A 207 1.86 17.72 6.31
N ILE A 208 2.15 17.66 7.60
CA ILE A 208 1.56 16.67 8.52
C ILE A 208 0.12 17.01 8.93
N SER A 209 -0.36 18.22 8.67
CA SER A 209 -1.69 18.68 9.13
C SER A 209 -2.83 17.84 8.59
N SER A 210 -2.68 17.32 7.37
CA SER A 210 -3.69 16.49 6.69
C SER A 210 -3.82 15.07 7.27
N VAL A 211 -2.88 14.62 8.11
CA VAL A 211 -2.88 13.29 8.74
C VAL A 211 -3.08 13.33 10.25
N LEU A 212 -3.33 14.53 10.81
CA LEU A 212 -3.65 14.68 12.23
C LEU A 212 -5.01 14.06 12.57
N ILE A 213 -5.17 13.69 13.84
CA ILE A 213 -6.46 13.28 14.39
C ILE A 213 -7.43 14.45 14.33
N GLN A 214 -8.63 14.21 13.83
CA GLN A 214 -9.71 15.18 13.75
C GLN A 214 -10.74 14.88 14.85
N PRO A 215 -11.06 15.84 15.74
CA PRO A 215 -12.00 15.62 16.82
C PRO A 215 -13.37 15.09 16.33
N GLY A 216 -13.89 14.06 17.00
CA GLY A 216 -15.18 13.45 16.73
C GLY A 216 -15.20 12.52 15.52
N ARG A 217 -14.07 12.31 14.82
CA ARG A 217 -14.01 11.43 13.65
C ARG A 217 -13.20 10.16 13.92
N ASP A 218 -13.60 9.08 13.24
CA ASP A 218 -12.88 7.80 13.16
C ASP A 218 -12.35 7.66 11.73
N LEU A 219 -11.04 7.88 11.54
CA LEU A 219 -10.42 7.97 10.23
C LEU A 219 -9.38 6.87 10.00
N LEU A 220 -9.32 6.43 8.75
CA LEU A 220 -8.24 5.66 8.16
C LEU A 220 -7.64 6.46 7.01
N THR A 221 -6.34 6.76 7.10
CA THR A 221 -5.63 7.47 6.04
C THR A 221 -4.59 6.57 5.41
N LEU A 222 -4.68 6.34 4.09
CA LEU A 222 -3.62 5.69 3.33
C LEU A 222 -2.69 6.75 2.76
N SER A 223 -1.37 6.54 2.88
CA SER A 223 -0.34 7.45 2.38
C SER A 223 0.62 6.73 1.44
N THR A 224 0.92 7.35 0.29
CA THR A 224 1.93 6.85 -0.64
C THR A 224 2.63 7.97 -1.38
N CYS A 225 3.79 7.69 -1.97
CA CYS A 225 4.55 8.66 -2.75
C CYS A 225 3.80 9.13 -4.00
N HIS A 226 3.96 10.41 -4.37
CA HIS A 226 3.38 11.03 -5.56
C HIS A 226 4.36 12.07 -6.17
N PRO A 227 4.38 12.29 -7.52
CA PRO A 227 3.86 11.38 -8.56
C PRO A 227 4.61 10.05 -8.60
N TYR A 228 4.05 9.05 -9.28
CA TYR A 228 4.73 7.76 -9.44
C TYR A 228 6.13 7.96 -10.05
N THR A 229 7.16 7.33 -9.46
CA THR A 229 8.59 7.44 -9.76
C THR A 229 9.30 8.74 -9.35
N GLN A 230 8.59 9.86 -9.15
CA GLN A 230 9.22 11.14 -8.79
C GLN A 230 9.23 11.40 -7.28
N ASN A 231 8.17 10.98 -6.56
CA ASN A 231 8.09 10.85 -5.10
C ASN A 231 8.25 12.14 -4.27
N TYR A 232 8.12 13.34 -4.87
CA TYR A 232 8.30 14.61 -4.15
C TYR A 232 7.05 15.08 -3.39
N GLN A 233 5.92 14.39 -3.55
CA GLN A 233 4.65 14.64 -2.85
C GLN A 233 4.14 13.36 -2.19
N ARG A 234 3.03 13.47 -1.45
CA ARG A 234 2.27 12.34 -0.91
C ARG A 234 0.85 12.37 -1.44
N TYR A 235 0.36 11.20 -1.85
CA TYR A 235 -1.04 10.98 -2.20
C TYR A 235 -1.72 10.37 -0.98
N LEU A 236 -2.77 11.03 -0.48
CA LEU A 236 -3.56 10.58 0.65
C LEU A 236 -4.94 10.12 0.19
N VAL A 237 -5.38 9.00 0.74
CA VAL A 237 -6.76 8.53 0.70
C VAL A 237 -7.28 8.58 2.12
N ILE A 238 -8.17 9.52 2.42
CA ILE A 238 -8.77 9.70 3.74
C ILE A 238 -10.15 9.06 3.70
N ALA A 239 -10.34 8.05 4.54
CA ALA A 239 -11.58 7.31 4.66
C ALA A 239 -12.15 7.43 6.07
N GLU A 240 -13.47 7.49 6.19
CA GLU A 240 -14.21 7.63 7.45
C GLU A 240 -14.93 6.33 7.77
N ARG A 241 -15.01 5.99 9.04
CA ARG A 241 -15.65 4.79 9.56
C ARG A 241 -17.11 4.70 9.08
N ASP A 242 -17.49 3.54 8.55
CA ASP A 242 -18.86 3.19 8.21
C ASP A 242 -19.32 2.05 9.14
N PRO A 243 -19.87 2.40 10.33
CA PRO A 243 -20.22 1.39 11.34
C PRO A 243 -21.41 0.52 10.94
N ASP A 244 -22.23 1.01 10.00
CA ASP A 244 -23.41 0.30 9.51
C ASP A 244 -23.13 -0.63 8.33
N ALA A 245 -21.92 -0.53 7.74
CA ALA A 245 -21.54 -1.38 6.63
C ALA A 245 -21.28 -2.81 7.08
N ALA A 246 -21.89 -3.75 6.39
CA ALA A 246 -21.65 -5.17 6.63
C ALA A 246 -20.26 -5.57 6.11
N VAL A 247 -19.60 -6.46 6.85
CA VAL A 247 -18.45 -7.20 6.35
C VAL A 247 -18.94 -8.19 5.29
N THR A 248 -18.47 -8.05 4.07
CA THR A 248 -18.83 -8.91 2.93
C THR A 248 -17.64 -9.77 2.51
N ASP A 249 -17.89 -10.85 1.78
CA ASP A 249 -16.82 -11.63 1.18
C ASP A 249 -16.17 -10.86 0.02
N LYS A 250 -14.95 -11.27 -0.36
CA LYS A 250 -14.15 -10.56 -1.37
C LYS A 250 -14.82 -10.52 -2.74
N ASP A 251 -15.55 -11.57 -3.12
CA ASP A 251 -16.21 -11.62 -4.43
C ASP A 251 -17.34 -10.60 -4.50
N THR A 252 -18.12 -10.46 -3.42
CA THR A 252 -19.15 -9.43 -3.27
C THR A 252 -18.55 -8.03 -3.30
N ASP A 253 -17.45 -7.80 -2.58
CA ASP A 253 -16.74 -6.51 -2.56
C ASP A 253 -16.22 -6.11 -3.95
N LEU A 254 -15.67 -7.06 -4.71
CA LEU A 254 -15.21 -6.82 -6.07
C LEU A 254 -16.37 -6.44 -7.00
N GLN A 255 -17.50 -7.16 -6.94
CA GLN A 255 -18.69 -6.87 -7.72
C GLN A 255 -19.27 -5.48 -7.39
N GLU A 256 -19.34 -5.11 -6.11
CA GLU A 256 -19.79 -3.80 -5.67
C GLU A 256 -18.85 -2.70 -6.19
N SER A 257 -17.53 -2.90 -6.12
CA SER A 257 -16.57 -1.92 -6.60
C SER A 257 -16.59 -1.75 -8.12
N GLU A 258 -16.83 -2.81 -8.88
CA GLU A 258 -17.00 -2.75 -10.34
C GLU A 258 -18.28 -2.04 -10.73
N ALA A 259 -19.39 -2.28 -10.02
CA ALA A 259 -20.67 -1.64 -10.28
C ALA A 259 -20.65 -0.12 -10.05
N THR A 260 -19.78 0.35 -9.15
CA THR A 260 -19.61 1.79 -8.84
C THR A 260 -18.51 2.45 -9.67
N TRP A 261 -17.90 1.73 -10.63
CA TRP A 261 -16.83 2.27 -11.48
C TRP A 261 -17.36 3.39 -12.37
N ASP A 262 -16.86 4.62 -12.11
CA ASP A 262 -16.99 5.75 -13.05
C ASP A 262 -15.64 5.93 -13.76
N ALA A 263 -15.60 5.66 -15.05
CA ALA A 263 -14.39 5.73 -15.88
C ALA A 263 -13.86 7.17 -16.07
N SER A 264 -14.54 8.18 -15.56
CA SER A 264 -14.12 9.58 -15.64
C SER A 264 -12.94 9.83 -14.68
N PRO A 265 -11.77 10.25 -15.18
CA PRO A 265 -10.65 10.61 -14.32
C PRO A 265 -11.03 11.85 -13.50
N ARG A 266 -11.27 11.67 -12.20
CA ARG A 266 -11.45 12.80 -11.27
C ARG A 266 -10.09 13.37 -10.94
N GLN A 267 -9.87 14.61 -11.35
CA GLN A 267 -8.65 15.33 -10.99
C GLN A 267 -8.75 15.81 -9.54
N VAL A 268 -7.72 15.49 -8.78
CA VAL A 268 -7.53 16.03 -7.42
C VAL A 268 -6.90 17.40 -7.57
N THR A 269 -7.59 18.45 -7.14
CA THR A 269 -7.08 19.84 -7.18
C THR A 269 -6.23 20.12 -5.95
N MET A 270 -5.06 20.74 -6.17
CA MET A 270 -4.26 21.34 -5.10
C MET A 270 -4.83 22.71 -4.77
N GLU A 271 -5.23 22.94 -3.53
CA GLU A 271 -5.52 24.28 -3.03
C GLU A 271 -4.47 24.73 -2.02
N THR A 272 -3.99 25.93 -2.20
CA THR A 272 -2.96 26.58 -1.36
C THR A 272 -3.57 27.39 -0.20
N ASP A 273 -4.88 27.41 -0.02
CA ASP A 273 -5.55 28.29 0.96
C ASP A 273 -6.76 27.70 1.72
N GLY A 274 -6.91 26.39 1.76
CA GLY A 274 -7.85 25.75 2.72
C GLY A 274 -9.34 25.85 2.40
N THR A 275 -9.74 26.11 1.17
CA THR A 275 -11.16 26.13 0.76
C THR A 275 -11.40 25.14 -0.38
N THR A 276 -12.28 24.15 -0.16
CA THR A 276 -12.55 23.08 -1.11
C THR A 276 -13.59 23.50 -2.15
N SER A 277 -13.25 23.49 -3.43
CA SER A 277 -14.22 23.55 -4.52
C SER A 277 -13.86 22.53 -5.60
N ILE A 278 -14.83 21.74 -6.03
CA ILE A 278 -14.70 20.77 -7.13
C ILE A 278 -14.91 21.53 -8.44
N ALA A 279 -13.86 21.70 -9.23
CA ALA A 279 -13.94 22.27 -10.57
C ALA A 279 -13.22 21.37 -11.59
N GLU A 280 -13.85 21.18 -12.73
CA GLU A 280 -13.32 20.50 -13.90
C GLU A 280 -12.27 21.39 -14.57
N VAL A 281 -10.98 20.98 -14.61
CA VAL A 281 -9.88 21.78 -15.19
C VAL A 281 -9.09 20.96 -16.20
N GLU A 282 -8.86 21.56 -17.37
CA GLU A 282 -8.01 21.04 -18.45
C GLU A 282 -6.53 20.89 -18.03
N PRO A 283 -5.77 19.98 -18.64
CA PRO A 283 -4.40 19.67 -18.23
C PRO A 283 -3.43 20.82 -18.56
N GLN A 284 -2.95 21.52 -17.54
CA GLN A 284 -1.84 22.45 -17.68
C GLN A 284 -0.51 21.77 -17.34
N SER A 285 0.49 22.01 -18.20
CA SER A 285 1.86 21.56 -18.02
C SER A 285 2.51 22.24 -16.81
N ILE A 286 2.85 21.46 -15.79
CA ILE A 286 3.51 21.94 -14.57
C ILE A 286 5.02 21.98 -14.81
N THR A 287 5.63 23.14 -14.65
CA THR A 287 7.09 23.34 -14.64
C THR A 287 7.65 22.86 -13.29
N PRO A 288 8.66 21.99 -13.25
CA PRO A 288 9.24 21.51 -12.00
C PRO A 288 9.98 22.62 -11.23
N LEU A 289 9.74 22.71 -9.92
CA LEU A 289 10.55 23.53 -9.01
C LEU A 289 11.97 22.94 -8.86
N PRO A 290 13.02 23.77 -8.66
CA PRO A 290 14.40 23.28 -8.52
C PRO A 290 14.56 22.48 -7.23
N GLN A 291 15.19 21.30 -7.34
CA GLN A 291 15.57 20.49 -6.19
C GLN A 291 16.76 21.10 -5.46
N GLU A 292 16.61 21.49 -4.20
CA GLU A 292 17.72 21.66 -3.28
C GLU A 292 17.92 20.37 -2.48
N GLY A 293 19.03 19.71 -2.79
CA GLY A 293 19.89 18.91 -1.93
C GLY A 293 19.26 17.82 -1.06
N SER A 294 18.81 16.70 -1.63
CA SER A 294 18.76 15.43 -0.90
C SER A 294 20.07 14.67 -1.12
N THR A 295 20.77 14.33 -0.04
CA THR A 295 21.93 13.43 -0.05
C THR A 295 21.51 12.08 -0.63
N GLU A 296 21.96 11.77 -1.84
CA GLU A 296 21.79 10.48 -2.48
C GLU A 296 22.42 9.38 -1.62
N SER A 297 21.59 8.50 -1.08
CA SER A 297 22.06 7.20 -0.58
C SER A 297 22.32 6.32 -1.80
N GLU A 298 23.46 5.62 -1.81
CA GLU A 298 23.91 4.74 -2.93
C GLU A 298 22.89 3.66 -3.37
N GLY A 299 21.79 3.47 -2.65
CA GLY A 299 20.69 2.59 -3.04
C GLY A 299 19.67 3.21 -4.03
N GLY A 300 19.64 4.54 -4.19
CA GLY A 300 18.62 5.23 -4.98
C GLY A 300 18.75 5.01 -6.49
N ALA A 301 19.97 4.95 -7.01
CA ALA A 301 20.20 4.79 -8.45
C ALA A 301 19.80 3.39 -8.96
N VAL A 302 20.07 2.34 -8.20
CA VAL A 302 19.68 0.96 -8.55
C VAL A 302 18.16 0.80 -8.43
N SER A 303 17.55 1.40 -7.42
CA SER A 303 16.09 1.42 -7.24
C SER A 303 15.39 2.12 -8.41
N ASN A 304 15.86 3.30 -8.82
CA ASN A 304 15.30 4.05 -9.93
C ASN A 304 15.46 3.32 -11.27
N LEU A 305 16.59 2.65 -11.50
CA LEU A 305 16.79 1.83 -12.69
C LEU A 305 15.85 0.62 -12.72
N MET A 306 15.65 -0.05 -11.58
CA MET A 306 14.73 -1.18 -11.48
C MET A 306 13.29 -0.76 -11.74
N ILE A 307 12.83 0.35 -11.15
CA ILE A 307 11.50 0.92 -11.37
C ILE A 307 11.33 1.33 -12.85
N TRP A 308 12.38 1.94 -13.45
CA TRP A 308 12.35 2.29 -14.87
C TRP A 308 12.26 1.07 -15.77
N LEU A 309 13.06 0.02 -15.50
CA LEU A 309 13.01 -1.26 -16.24
C LEU A 309 11.65 -1.93 -16.10
N GLU A 310 11.05 -1.90 -14.92
CA GLU A 310 9.72 -2.46 -14.65
C GLU A 310 8.63 -1.75 -15.46
N ASN A 311 8.65 -0.42 -15.49
CA ASN A 311 7.71 0.39 -16.26
C ASN A 311 7.93 0.33 -17.77
N ASN A 312 9.14 0.03 -18.21
CA ASN A 312 9.54 -0.01 -19.61
C ASN A 312 9.96 -1.41 -20.09
N ALA A 313 9.66 -2.45 -19.31
CA ALA A 313 10.09 -3.82 -19.58
C ALA A 313 9.69 -4.30 -20.99
N LEU A 314 8.48 -3.98 -21.44
CA LEU A 314 8.01 -4.30 -22.78
C LEU A 314 8.88 -3.62 -23.84
N TRP A 315 9.12 -2.32 -23.71
CA TRP A 315 9.96 -1.57 -24.66
C TRP A 315 11.42 -1.99 -24.60
N ALA A 316 11.97 -2.22 -23.41
CA ALA A 316 13.34 -2.71 -23.23
C ALA A 316 13.51 -4.11 -23.85
N GLY A 317 12.54 -5.00 -23.65
CA GLY A 317 12.52 -6.32 -24.25
C GLY A 317 12.43 -6.28 -25.78
N PHE A 318 11.54 -5.45 -26.33
CA PHE A 318 11.43 -5.26 -27.81
C PHE A 318 12.70 -4.68 -28.42
N LEU A 319 13.29 -3.65 -27.81
CA LEU A 319 14.54 -3.04 -28.30
C LEU A 319 15.70 -4.04 -28.25
N PHE A 320 15.80 -4.84 -27.20
CA PHE A 320 16.82 -5.88 -27.06
C PHE A 320 16.66 -6.96 -28.14
N ILE A 321 15.44 -7.45 -28.38
CA ILE A 321 15.16 -8.44 -29.42
C ILE A 321 15.46 -7.85 -30.80
N ALA A 322 15.05 -6.60 -31.08
CA ALA A 322 15.31 -5.92 -32.35
C ALA A 322 16.82 -5.75 -32.59
N ALA A 323 17.59 -5.37 -31.57
CA ALA A 323 19.04 -5.25 -31.64
C ALA A 323 19.70 -6.61 -31.97
N CYS A 324 19.26 -7.69 -31.30
CA CYS A 324 19.78 -9.04 -31.55
C CYS A 324 19.46 -9.52 -32.97
N VAL A 325 18.25 -9.26 -33.48
CA VAL A 325 17.85 -9.59 -34.86
C VAL A 325 18.67 -8.77 -35.86
N GLY A 326 18.89 -7.47 -35.60
CA GLY A 326 19.72 -6.59 -36.42
C GLY A 326 21.17 -7.06 -36.53
N VAL A 327 21.78 -7.42 -35.41
CA VAL A 327 23.15 -7.99 -35.37
C VAL A 327 23.24 -9.28 -36.18
N LEU A 328 22.24 -10.16 -36.05
CA LEU A 328 22.16 -11.40 -36.82
C LEU A 328 22.03 -11.14 -38.34
N ALA A 329 21.21 -10.18 -38.73
CA ALA A 329 21.02 -9.80 -40.13
C ALA A 329 22.30 -9.22 -40.75
N ILE A 330 23.00 -8.32 -40.02
CA ILE A 330 24.29 -7.75 -40.45
C ILE A 330 25.34 -8.86 -40.60
N TRP A 331 25.39 -9.77 -39.62
CA TRP A 331 26.32 -10.88 -39.65
C TRP A 331 26.03 -11.89 -40.79
N GLN A 332 24.77 -12.10 -41.16
CA GLN A 332 24.40 -12.91 -42.33
C GLN A 332 24.84 -12.24 -43.63
N LYS A 333 24.62 -10.91 -43.78
CA LYS A 333 24.99 -10.15 -44.96
C LYS A 333 26.51 -10.15 -45.21
N HIS A 334 27.31 -9.93 -44.18
CA HIS A 334 28.78 -10.00 -44.27
C HIS A 334 29.35 -11.39 -44.54
N ARG A 335 28.52 -12.42 -44.58
CA ARG A 335 28.93 -13.79 -44.91
C ARG A 335 28.58 -14.23 -46.33
N GLU A 336 27.75 -13.47 -47.00
CA GLU A 336 27.34 -13.70 -48.38
C GLU A 336 28.19 -12.87 -49.36
N GLU A 337 28.93 -11.88 -48.85
CA GLU A 337 30.03 -11.16 -49.55
C GLU A 337 31.38 -11.88 -49.32
#